data_6bc6dad4e5bbbf3d1e2ad569d174db7f
#
_entry.id   6bc6dad4e5bbbf3d1e2ad569d174db7f
#
_cell.length_a   1.000
_cell.length_b   1.000
_cell.length_c   1.000
_cell.angle_alpha   90.00
_cell.angle_beta   90.00
_cell.angle_gamma   90.00
#
_symmetry.space_group_name_H-M   'P 1'
#
loop_
_entity.id
_entity.type
_entity.pdbx_description
1 polymer ?
#
loop_
_entity_poly.entity_id
_entity_poly.type
_entity_poly.pdbx_seq_one_letter_code
_entity_poly.pdbx_strand_id
1 'polypeptide(L)'
;MAAAILRFEDSRVTGPASLRVSRLPAADKGGKWEICGICDGIEPAVFNRLKSLLDAGKREEAWEGCLQYVLDNTAAVRAWIGSDAHPGIEFFLRDHYFNSGSKNTGKILQRVLDKHHSGLTVDGIIGPMSKAFLHNSLSRGNDVAFLDDLREQRAAFYRSCKQFPTFGKGWLRRCDDAFSFARSLA
;
A
#
# COMPACT_ATOMS: atom_id res chain seq x y z
N MET A 1 -6.77 -6.79 -6.86
CA MET A 1 -5.68 -6.04 -6.20
C MET A 1 -6.21 -4.80 -5.46
N ALA A 2 -6.68 -3.75 -6.13
CA ALA A 2 -7.17 -2.52 -5.47
C ALA A 2 -8.26 -2.76 -4.41
N ALA A 3 -9.26 -3.58 -4.70
CA ALA A 3 -10.31 -3.93 -3.74
C ALA A 3 -9.79 -4.62 -2.47
N ALA A 4 -8.70 -5.37 -2.55
CA ALA A 4 -8.07 -5.96 -1.36
C ALA A 4 -7.36 -4.89 -0.52
N ILE A 5 -6.69 -3.93 -1.15
CA ILE A 5 -6.04 -2.80 -0.46
C ILE A 5 -7.09 -1.98 0.32
N LEU A 6 -8.22 -1.64 -0.31
CA LEU A 6 -9.32 -0.92 0.36
C LEU A 6 -9.90 -1.71 1.53
N ARG A 7 -10.01 -3.03 1.39
CA ARG A 7 -10.51 -3.92 2.45
C ARG A 7 -9.56 -4.03 3.64
N PHE A 8 -8.24 -3.95 3.40
CA PHE A 8 -7.24 -3.90 4.46
C PHE A 8 -7.17 -2.51 5.12
N GLU A 9 -7.58 -1.45 4.43
CA GLU A 9 -7.71 -0.11 5.00
C GLU A 9 -8.91 -0.02 5.96
N ASP A 10 -10.09 -0.46 5.51
CA ASP A 10 -11.28 -0.58 6.35
C ASP A 10 -11.94 -1.94 6.14
N SER A 11 -11.71 -2.86 7.09
CA SER A 11 -12.25 -4.24 7.03
C SER A 11 -13.78 -4.32 6.98
N ARG A 12 -14.49 -3.22 7.29
CA ARG A 12 -15.95 -3.12 7.19
C ARG A 12 -16.40 -2.78 5.78
N VAL A 13 -15.48 -2.37 4.90
CA VAL A 13 -15.76 -2.04 3.50
C VAL A 13 -15.45 -3.25 2.62
N THR A 14 -16.51 -3.92 2.17
CA THR A 14 -16.40 -5.12 1.34
C THR A 14 -16.82 -4.90 -0.11
N GLY A 15 -17.36 -3.72 -0.42
CA GLY A 15 -17.83 -3.35 -1.75
C GLY A 15 -18.67 -2.06 -1.73
N PRO A 16 -19.33 -1.71 -2.83
CA PRO A 16 -20.06 -0.46 -2.99
C PRO A 16 -21.09 -0.21 -1.89
N ALA A 17 -21.87 -1.22 -1.52
CA ALA A 17 -22.95 -1.10 -0.52
C ALA A 17 -22.46 -0.70 0.87
N SER A 18 -21.22 -1.07 1.22
CA SER A 18 -20.61 -0.79 2.52
C SER A 18 -19.72 0.45 2.53
N LEU A 19 -19.50 1.08 1.37
CA LEU A 19 -18.69 2.30 1.25
C LEU A 19 -19.33 3.46 2.03
N ARG A 20 -18.49 4.19 2.78
CA ARG A 20 -18.97 5.27 3.66
C ARG A 20 -17.92 6.35 3.88
N VAL A 21 -18.40 7.50 4.31
CA VAL A 21 -17.56 8.54 4.91
C VAL A 21 -17.34 8.19 6.38
N SER A 22 -16.10 8.10 6.81
CA SER A 22 -15.70 7.83 8.20
C SER A 22 -14.99 9.04 8.80
N ARG A 23 -15.15 9.25 10.10
CA ARG A 23 -14.42 10.30 10.81
C ARG A 23 -13.05 9.78 11.22
N LEU A 24 -12.01 10.55 10.91
CA LEU A 24 -10.66 10.27 11.36
C LEU A 24 -10.49 10.51 12.86
N PRO A 25 -9.67 9.69 13.56
CA PRO A 25 -9.27 9.97 14.94
C PRO A 25 -8.58 11.34 15.05
N ALA A 26 -8.73 12.03 16.17
CA ALA A 26 -8.11 13.35 16.39
C ALA A 26 -6.57 13.33 16.32
N ALA A 27 -5.94 12.17 16.54
CA ALA A 27 -4.50 11.98 16.41
C ALA A 27 -4.03 11.79 14.96
N ASP A 28 -4.95 11.57 14.03
CA ASP A 28 -4.65 11.45 12.60
C ASP A 28 -4.44 12.83 11.99
N LYS A 29 -3.40 12.94 11.15
CA LYS A 29 -3.06 14.21 10.47
C LYS A 29 -3.62 14.30 9.05
N GLY A 30 -4.37 13.30 8.61
CA GLY A 30 -4.93 13.22 7.26
C GLY A 30 -6.13 14.14 7.01
N GLY A 31 -6.66 14.81 8.05
CA GLY A 31 -7.84 15.67 7.97
C GLY A 31 -8.89 15.32 9.00
N LYS A 32 -10.17 15.50 8.64
CA LYS A 32 -11.31 15.18 9.52
C LYS A 32 -12.09 13.95 9.08
N TRP A 33 -12.10 13.68 7.78
CA TRP A 33 -12.93 12.67 7.16
C TRP A 33 -12.14 11.85 6.14
N GLU A 34 -12.55 10.61 5.97
CA GLU A 34 -11.98 9.71 4.97
C GLU A 34 -13.04 8.86 4.28
N ILE A 35 -12.70 8.35 3.10
CA ILE A 35 -13.41 7.29 2.40
C ILE A 35 -12.35 6.23 2.04
N CYS A 36 -12.29 5.12 2.78
CA CYS A 36 -11.30 4.06 2.58
C CYS A 36 -9.84 4.55 2.48
N GLY A 37 -9.40 5.38 3.43
CA GLY A 37 -8.05 5.93 3.47
C GLY A 37 -7.82 7.15 2.56
N ILE A 38 -8.81 7.55 1.77
CA ILE A 38 -8.76 8.79 0.98
C ILE A 38 -9.23 9.93 1.87
N CYS A 39 -8.29 10.72 2.37
CA CYS A 39 -8.52 11.71 3.42
C CYS A 39 -8.80 13.10 2.83
N ASP A 40 -9.74 13.84 3.45
CA ASP A 40 -10.14 15.18 3.01
C ASP A 40 -9.03 16.23 3.16
N GLY A 41 -8.08 16.03 4.06
CA GLY A 41 -6.92 16.91 4.25
C GLY A 41 -5.72 16.59 3.37
N ILE A 42 -5.67 15.41 2.76
CA ILE A 42 -4.56 14.96 1.89
C ILE A 42 -4.98 15.07 0.41
N GLU A 43 -6.17 14.56 0.08
CA GLU A 43 -6.69 14.47 -1.30
C GLU A 43 -8.10 15.11 -1.39
N PRO A 44 -8.22 16.41 -1.09
CA PRO A 44 -9.53 17.07 -0.97
C PRO A 44 -10.38 16.97 -2.25
N ALA A 45 -9.77 17.05 -3.43
CA ALA A 45 -10.50 16.99 -4.69
C ALA A 45 -11.11 15.61 -4.94
N VAL A 46 -10.33 14.54 -4.68
CA VAL A 46 -10.78 13.16 -4.83
C VAL A 46 -11.84 12.84 -3.79
N PHE A 47 -11.59 13.18 -2.52
CA PHE A 47 -12.53 12.99 -1.41
C PHE A 47 -13.88 13.65 -1.70
N ASN A 48 -13.89 14.93 -2.09
CA ASN A 48 -15.12 15.67 -2.36
C ASN A 48 -15.92 15.07 -3.53
N ARG A 49 -15.23 14.62 -4.59
CA ARG A 49 -15.87 13.93 -5.71
C ARG A 49 -16.54 12.63 -5.25
N LEU A 50 -15.83 11.79 -4.51
CA LEU A 50 -16.35 10.52 -4.01
C LEU A 50 -17.51 10.73 -3.02
N LYS A 51 -17.38 11.73 -2.14
CA LYS A 51 -18.45 12.12 -1.21
C LYS A 51 -19.72 12.55 -1.96
N SER A 52 -19.58 13.37 -2.98
CA SER A 52 -20.72 13.81 -3.81
C SER A 52 -21.44 12.64 -4.49
N LEU A 53 -20.69 11.62 -4.97
CA LEU A 53 -21.27 10.39 -5.51
C LEU A 53 -22.05 9.61 -4.45
N LEU A 54 -21.50 9.49 -3.24
CA LEU A 54 -22.16 8.81 -2.12
C LEU A 54 -23.42 9.55 -1.68
N ASP A 55 -23.38 10.88 -1.59
CA ASP A 55 -24.54 11.73 -1.24
C ASP A 55 -25.66 11.61 -2.30
N ALA A 56 -25.29 11.39 -3.58
CA ALA A 56 -26.23 11.18 -4.68
C ALA A 56 -26.71 9.71 -4.80
N GLY A 57 -26.30 8.80 -3.90
CA GLY A 57 -26.65 7.39 -3.94
C GLY A 57 -25.91 6.57 -5.00
N LYS A 58 -24.94 7.15 -5.72
CA LYS A 58 -24.16 6.55 -6.81
C LYS A 58 -22.98 5.72 -6.25
N ARG A 59 -23.30 4.68 -5.50
CA ARG A 59 -22.32 3.90 -4.74
C ARG A 59 -21.37 3.11 -5.61
N GLU A 60 -21.84 2.56 -6.74
CA GLU A 60 -20.99 1.84 -7.70
C GLU A 60 -19.94 2.78 -8.33
N GLU A 61 -20.36 3.98 -8.79
CA GLU A 61 -19.44 4.97 -9.35
C GLU A 61 -18.42 5.44 -8.30
N ALA A 62 -18.83 5.60 -7.04
CA ALA A 62 -17.93 5.95 -5.94
C ALA A 62 -16.93 4.83 -5.66
N TRP A 63 -17.37 3.57 -5.68
CA TRP A 63 -16.50 2.41 -5.49
C TRP A 63 -15.45 2.28 -6.61
N GLU A 64 -15.87 2.38 -7.87
CA GLU A 64 -14.97 2.40 -9.01
C GLU A 64 -13.95 3.55 -8.90
N GLY A 65 -14.40 4.73 -8.45
CA GLY A 65 -13.54 5.86 -8.18
C GLY A 65 -12.49 5.59 -7.09
N CYS A 66 -12.83 4.86 -6.04
CA CYS A 66 -11.88 4.42 -5.02
C CYS A 66 -10.86 3.41 -5.57
N LEU A 67 -11.33 2.42 -6.35
CA LEU A 67 -10.47 1.43 -6.99
C LEU A 67 -9.46 2.10 -7.94
N GLN A 68 -9.94 3.01 -8.79
CA GLN A 68 -9.09 3.74 -9.71
C GLN A 68 -8.06 4.60 -8.99
N TYR A 69 -8.47 5.30 -7.93
CA TYR A 69 -7.55 6.08 -7.11
C TYR A 69 -6.41 5.23 -6.53
N VAL A 70 -6.72 4.04 -6.00
CA VAL A 70 -5.68 3.13 -5.49
C VAL A 70 -4.70 2.74 -6.59
N LEU A 71 -5.20 2.40 -7.78
CA LEU A 71 -4.36 2.00 -8.91
C LEU A 71 -3.45 3.13 -9.36
N ASP A 72 -4.00 4.33 -9.51
CA ASP A 72 -3.25 5.52 -9.96
C ASP A 72 -2.23 5.97 -8.92
N ASN A 73 -2.65 6.07 -7.66
CA ASN A 73 -1.79 6.50 -6.55
C ASN A 73 -0.58 5.57 -6.37
N THR A 74 -0.75 4.27 -6.64
CA THR A 74 0.30 3.26 -6.47
C THR A 74 0.94 2.80 -7.78
N ALA A 75 0.67 3.47 -8.90
CA ALA A 75 1.13 3.06 -10.25
C ALA A 75 2.64 2.95 -10.37
N ALA A 76 3.39 3.74 -9.59
CA ALA A 76 4.85 3.67 -9.55
C ALA A 76 5.38 2.27 -9.23
N VAL A 77 4.70 1.51 -8.38
CA VAL A 77 5.11 0.13 -8.02
C VAL A 77 5.13 -0.76 -9.26
N ARG A 78 4.12 -0.66 -10.12
CA ARG A 78 4.08 -1.38 -11.39
C ARG A 78 5.27 -1.02 -12.28
N ALA A 79 5.58 0.29 -12.35
CA ALA A 79 6.74 0.77 -13.13
C ALA A 79 8.10 0.36 -12.52
N TRP A 80 8.15 -0.01 -11.24
CA TRP A 80 9.36 -0.57 -10.63
C TRP A 80 9.55 -2.03 -11.04
N ILE A 81 8.48 -2.84 -10.98
CA ILE A 81 8.51 -4.29 -11.26
C ILE A 81 8.64 -4.55 -12.76
N GLY A 82 7.94 -3.79 -13.60
CA GLY A 82 8.02 -3.87 -15.06
C GLY A 82 7.40 -5.13 -15.69
N SER A 83 6.73 -5.99 -14.91
CA SER A 83 6.19 -7.26 -15.35
C SER A 83 4.91 -7.64 -14.60
N ASP A 84 4.04 -8.44 -15.21
CA ASP A 84 2.85 -9.05 -14.59
C ASP A 84 3.15 -10.36 -13.84
N ALA A 85 4.39 -10.84 -13.93
CA ALA A 85 4.76 -12.17 -13.46
C ALA A 85 4.83 -12.30 -11.92
N HIS A 86 4.79 -11.18 -11.18
CA HIS A 86 4.99 -11.15 -9.73
C HIS A 86 3.83 -10.47 -9.00
N PRO A 87 2.57 -10.95 -9.15
CA PRO A 87 1.39 -10.26 -8.64
C PRO A 87 1.35 -10.15 -7.12
N GLY A 88 1.93 -11.11 -6.40
CA GLY A 88 2.03 -11.08 -4.94
C GLY A 88 2.95 -9.96 -4.44
N ILE A 89 4.13 -9.83 -5.06
CA ILE A 89 5.10 -8.78 -4.73
C ILE A 89 4.53 -7.41 -5.09
N GLU A 90 3.91 -7.27 -6.26
CA GLU A 90 3.26 -6.04 -6.68
C GLU A 90 2.18 -5.62 -5.68
N PHE A 91 1.30 -6.56 -5.31
CA PHE A 91 0.25 -6.28 -4.34
C PHE A 91 0.81 -5.80 -2.99
N PHE A 92 1.79 -6.51 -2.44
CA PHE A 92 2.35 -6.20 -1.12
C PHE A 92 3.03 -4.83 -1.07
N LEU A 93 3.73 -4.47 -2.14
CA LEU A 93 4.34 -3.15 -2.30
C LEU A 93 3.29 -2.05 -2.50
N ARG A 94 2.23 -2.28 -3.30
CA ARG A 94 1.14 -1.32 -3.49
C ARG A 94 0.36 -1.07 -2.20
N ASP A 95 0.09 -2.11 -1.41
CA ASP A 95 -0.57 -1.96 -0.12
C ASP A 95 0.27 -1.12 0.86
N HIS A 96 1.58 -1.34 0.90
CA HIS A 96 2.46 -0.50 1.72
C HIS A 96 2.59 0.93 1.18
N TYR A 97 2.64 1.09 -0.14
CA TYR A 97 2.69 2.40 -0.79
C TYR A 97 1.44 3.24 -0.46
N PHE A 98 0.27 2.65 -0.56
CA PHE A 98 -0.99 3.29 -0.21
C PHE A 98 -1.03 3.74 1.25
N ASN A 99 -0.53 2.90 2.17
CA ASN A 99 -0.52 3.16 3.60
C ASN A 99 0.60 4.13 4.07
N SER A 100 1.78 4.07 3.45
CA SER A 100 2.99 4.73 3.97
C SER A 100 3.71 5.62 2.95
N GLY A 101 3.21 5.70 1.73
CA GLY A 101 3.74 6.52 0.65
C GLY A 101 4.96 5.95 -0.07
N SER A 102 5.29 6.58 -1.19
CA SER A 102 6.36 6.18 -2.11
C SER A 102 7.71 6.01 -1.43
N LYS A 103 8.14 7.03 -0.68
CA LYS A 103 9.47 7.06 -0.08
C LYS A 103 9.72 5.94 0.92
N ASN A 104 8.73 5.64 1.76
CA ASN A 104 8.86 4.56 2.75
C ASN A 104 8.83 3.19 2.08
N THR A 105 7.99 3.02 1.08
CA THR A 105 7.94 1.78 0.28
C THR A 105 9.24 1.56 -0.48
N GLY A 106 9.80 2.61 -1.09
CA GLY A 106 11.11 2.55 -1.72
C GLY A 106 12.20 2.12 -0.74
N LYS A 107 12.20 2.66 0.49
CA LYS A 107 13.20 2.29 1.51
C LYS A 107 13.11 0.84 1.96
N ILE A 108 11.91 0.29 2.18
CA ILE A 108 11.80 -1.12 2.55
C ILE A 108 12.26 -2.03 1.41
N LEU A 109 11.89 -1.69 0.17
CA LEU A 109 12.35 -2.42 -1.01
C LEU A 109 13.87 -2.37 -1.15
N GLN A 110 14.48 -1.18 -1.05
CA GLN A 110 15.93 -1.01 -1.14
C GLN A 110 16.68 -1.80 -0.05
N ARG A 111 16.16 -1.87 1.19
CA ARG A 111 16.77 -2.68 2.27
C ARG A 111 16.75 -4.18 1.94
N VAL A 112 15.67 -4.68 1.33
CA VAL A 112 15.62 -6.07 0.86
C VAL A 112 16.64 -6.28 -0.25
N LEU A 113 16.71 -5.37 -1.21
CA LEU A 113 17.66 -5.47 -2.33
C LEU A 113 19.12 -5.37 -1.85
N ASP A 114 19.43 -4.49 -0.91
CA ASP A 114 20.78 -4.32 -0.36
C ASP A 114 21.27 -5.56 0.40
N LYS A 115 20.35 -6.28 1.08
CA LYS A 115 20.64 -7.57 1.72
C LYS A 115 21.19 -8.61 0.71
N HIS A 116 20.73 -8.55 -0.53
CA HIS A 116 21.08 -9.51 -1.58
C HIS A 116 22.19 -9.03 -2.53
N HIS A 117 22.41 -7.73 -2.67
CA HIS A 117 23.27 -7.15 -3.69
C HIS A 117 24.36 -6.21 -3.15
N SER A 118 24.30 -5.78 -1.93
CA SER A 118 25.16 -4.81 -1.22
C SER A 118 25.51 -3.51 -1.99
N GLY A 119 25.67 -2.43 -1.27
CA GLY A 119 26.09 -1.13 -1.83
C GLY A 119 24.97 -0.27 -2.41
N LEU A 120 23.71 -0.60 -2.14
CA LEU A 120 22.57 0.22 -2.53
C LEU A 120 22.29 1.31 -1.49
N THR A 121 22.19 2.55 -1.94
CA THR A 121 21.77 3.66 -1.05
C THR A 121 20.28 3.54 -0.74
N VAL A 122 19.92 3.52 0.55
CA VAL A 122 18.53 3.42 1.03
C VAL A 122 17.93 4.83 1.19
N ASP A 123 17.63 5.49 0.07
CA ASP A 123 17.06 6.85 0.02
C ASP A 123 15.53 6.88 -0.22
N GLY A 124 14.96 5.76 -0.69
CA GLY A 124 13.55 5.60 -1.04
C GLY A 124 13.24 5.97 -2.50
N ILE A 125 14.26 6.27 -3.32
CA ILE A 125 14.12 6.59 -4.74
C ILE A 125 14.46 5.35 -5.56
N ILE A 126 13.48 4.77 -6.23
CA ILE A 126 13.68 3.57 -7.06
C ILE A 126 14.16 3.99 -8.46
N GLY A 127 15.46 4.26 -8.53
CA GLY A 127 16.18 4.60 -9.76
C GLY A 127 16.64 3.36 -10.55
N PRO A 128 17.44 3.56 -11.62
CA PRO A 128 17.89 2.48 -12.52
C PRO A 128 18.59 1.33 -11.78
N MET A 129 19.48 1.62 -10.82
CA MET A 129 20.19 0.61 -10.04
C MET A 129 19.25 -0.23 -9.19
N SER A 130 18.33 0.42 -8.44
CA SER A 130 17.32 -0.29 -7.65
C SER A 130 16.44 -1.18 -8.52
N LYS A 131 16.04 -0.72 -9.71
CA LYS A 131 15.27 -1.52 -10.67
C LYS A 131 16.07 -2.71 -11.19
N ALA A 132 17.33 -2.52 -11.55
CA ALA A 132 18.19 -3.61 -12.02
C ALA A 132 18.34 -4.71 -10.96
N PHE A 133 18.56 -4.33 -9.70
CA PHE A 133 18.65 -5.29 -8.60
C PHE A 133 17.31 -5.99 -8.33
N LEU A 134 16.20 -5.25 -8.40
CA LEU A 134 14.85 -5.82 -8.29
C LEU A 134 14.61 -6.87 -9.38
N HIS A 135 14.85 -6.54 -10.65
CA HIS A 135 14.65 -7.45 -11.76
C HIS A 135 15.56 -8.68 -11.65
N ASN A 136 16.82 -8.52 -11.22
CA ASN A 136 17.71 -9.64 -10.95
C ASN A 136 17.20 -10.53 -9.81
N SER A 137 16.68 -9.95 -8.74
CA SER A 137 16.09 -10.72 -7.63
C SER A 137 14.85 -11.48 -8.06
N LEU A 138 13.96 -10.86 -8.82
CA LEU A 138 12.72 -11.46 -9.32
C LEU A 138 12.98 -12.58 -10.33
N SER A 139 14.00 -12.45 -11.19
CA SER A 139 14.36 -13.48 -12.18
C SER A 139 14.83 -14.80 -11.56
N ARG A 140 15.15 -14.81 -10.26
CA ARG A 140 15.50 -16.03 -9.53
C ARG A 140 14.30 -16.92 -9.19
N GLY A 141 13.08 -16.44 -9.41
CA GLY A 141 11.84 -17.22 -9.26
C GLY A 141 11.49 -17.62 -7.82
N ASN A 142 11.94 -16.88 -6.82
CA ASN A 142 11.64 -17.16 -5.42
C ASN A 142 10.83 -16.02 -4.78
N ASP A 143 9.62 -15.79 -5.31
CA ASP A 143 8.73 -14.72 -4.86
C ASP A 143 8.34 -14.86 -3.38
N VAL A 144 8.19 -16.09 -2.89
CA VAL A 144 7.84 -16.36 -1.49
C VAL A 144 8.92 -15.86 -0.54
N ALA A 145 10.19 -16.20 -0.78
CA ALA A 145 11.28 -15.72 0.06
C ALA A 145 11.47 -14.20 -0.04
N PHE A 146 11.26 -13.62 -1.22
CA PHE A 146 11.32 -12.17 -1.40
C PHE A 146 10.18 -11.47 -0.64
N LEU A 147 8.98 -12.05 -0.62
CA LEU A 147 7.85 -11.57 0.19
C LEU A 147 8.13 -11.68 1.70
N ASP A 148 8.78 -12.74 2.16
CA ASP A 148 9.19 -12.89 3.57
C ASP A 148 10.13 -11.75 3.98
N ASP A 149 11.14 -11.45 3.17
CA ASP A 149 12.06 -10.33 3.41
C ASP A 149 11.33 -8.96 3.39
N LEU A 150 10.42 -8.75 2.46
CA LEU A 150 9.61 -7.52 2.41
C LEU A 150 8.73 -7.36 3.67
N ARG A 151 8.10 -8.45 4.14
CA ARG A 151 7.29 -8.46 5.37
C ARG A 151 8.15 -8.10 6.59
N GLU A 152 9.33 -8.68 6.71
CA GLU A 152 10.28 -8.37 7.78
C GLU A 152 10.63 -6.87 7.80
N GLN A 153 11.03 -6.31 6.65
CA GLN A 153 11.38 -4.91 6.53
C GLN A 153 10.19 -3.97 6.79
N ARG A 154 8.98 -4.33 6.34
CA ARG A 154 7.76 -3.57 6.62
C ARG A 154 7.42 -3.57 8.12
N ALA A 155 7.51 -4.73 8.78
CA ALA A 155 7.28 -4.84 10.22
C ALA A 155 8.33 -4.04 11.03
N ALA A 156 9.61 -4.07 10.62
CA ALA A 156 10.67 -3.27 11.23
C ALA A 156 10.40 -1.76 11.05
N PHE A 157 9.98 -1.34 9.87
CA PHE A 157 9.57 0.05 9.61
C PHE A 157 8.46 0.50 10.57
N TYR A 158 7.38 -0.28 10.71
CA TYR A 158 6.30 0.07 11.63
C TYR A 158 6.78 0.20 13.08
N ARG A 159 7.62 -0.73 13.56
CA ARG A 159 8.18 -0.68 14.91
C ARG A 159 9.05 0.55 15.16
N SER A 160 9.63 1.14 14.11
CA SER A 160 10.43 2.37 14.21
C SER A 160 9.60 3.65 14.23
N CYS A 161 8.31 3.60 13.95
CA CYS A 161 7.43 4.77 13.92
C CYS A 161 7.10 5.25 15.34
N LYS A 162 7.09 6.59 15.53
CA LYS A 162 6.76 7.19 16.84
C LYS A 162 5.35 6.82 17.33
N GLN A 163 4.40 6.59 16.42
CA GLN A 163 3.02 6.22 16.72
C GLN A 163 2.83 4.71 16.99
N PHE A 164 3.89 3.92 16.91
CA PHE A 164 3.81 2.47 17.11
C PHE A 164 3.14 2.05 18.44
N PRO A 165 3.38 2.71 19.59
CA PRO A 165 2.68 2.37 20.83
C PRO A 165 1.15 2.46 20.73
N THR A 166 0.63 3.37 19.92
CA THR A 166 -0.82 3.57 19.73
C THR A 166 -1.41 2.67 18.67
N PHE A 167 -0.75 2.56 17.50
CA PHE A 167 -1.34 1.92 16.31
C PHE A 167 -0.66 0.61 15.90
N GLY A 168 0.47 0.26 16.54
CA GLY A 168 1.36 -0.81 16.09
C GLY A 168 0.70 -2.18 15.99
N LYS A 169 -0.23 -2.54 16.89
CA LYS A 169 -0.98 -3.80 16.79
C LYS A 169 -1.81 -3.88 15.50
N GLY A 170 -2.49 -2.79 15.15
CA GLY A 170 -3.27 -2.70 13.91
C GLY A 170 -2.39 -2.77 12.66
N TRP A 171 -1.27 -2.04 12.68
CA TRP A 171 -0.33 -2.03 11.55
C TRP A 171 0.33 -3.39 11.30
N LEU A 172 0.74 -4.10 12.37
CA LEU A 172 1.32 -5.43 12.23
C LEU A 172 0.28 -6.45 11.74
N ARG A 173 -0.96 -6.41 12.28
CA ARG A 173 -2.03 -7.26 11.78
C ARG A 173 -2.30 -7.01 10.30
N ARG A 174 -2.44 -5.74 9.87
CA ARG A 174 -2.58 -5.40 8.45
C ARG A 174 -1.41 -5.92 7.61
N CYS A 175 -0.18 -5.82 8.12
CA CYS A 175 1.00 -6.35 7.43
C CYS A 175 0.89 -7.86 7.22
N ASP A 176 0.45 -8.60 8.24
CA ASP A 176 0.29 -10.06 8.18
C ASP A 176 -0.87 -10.47 7.25
N ASP A 177 -1.98 -9.76 7.29
CA ASP A 177 -3.13 -9.98 6.40
C ASP A 177 -2.75 -9.72 4.92
N ALA A 178 -2.07 -8.60 4.66
CA ALA A 178 -1.56 -8.26 3.33
C ALA A 178 -0.52 -9.28 2.83
N PHE A 179 0.37 -9.75 3.71
CA PHE A 179 1.35 -10.78 3.40
C PHE A 179 0.69 -12.12 3.05
N SER A 180 -0.30 -12.55 3.84
CA SER A 180 -1.04 -13.79 3.58
C SER A 180 -1.75 -13.74 2.23
N PHE A 181 -2.36 -12.61 1.89
CA PHE A 181 -2.98 -12.42 0.59
C PHE A 181 -1.94 -12.38 -0.54
N ALA A 182 -0.82 -11.68 -0.35
CA ALA A 182 0.27 -11.63 -1.34
C ALA A 182 0.81 -13.04 -1.66
N ARG A 183 1.01 -13.86 -0.63
CA ARG A 183 1.45 -15.27 -0.80
C ARG A 183 0.46 -16.13 -1.57
N SER A 184 -0.83 -15.85 -1.51
CA SER A 184 -1.84 -16.58 -2.29
C SER A 184 -1.83 -16.22 -3.77
N LEU A 185 -1.07 -15.17 -4.15
CA LEU A 185 -0.90 -14.70 -5.53
C LEU A 185 0.47 -15.09 -6.12
N ALA A 186 1.40 -15.57 -5.30
CA ALA A 186 2.79 -15.90 -5.68
C ALA A 186 2.92 -17.29 -6.31
#